data_452d96d3bf716e302c55a8e23a1a292f
#
_entry.id   452d96d3bf716e302c55a8e23a1a292f
#
_cell.length_a   1.000
_cell.length_b   1.000
_cell.length_c   1.000
_cell.angle_alpha   90.00
_cell.angle_beta   90.00
_cell.angle_gamma   90.00
#
_symmetry.space_group_name_H-M   'P 1'
#
loop_
_entity.id
_entity.type
_entity.pdbx_description
1 polymer ?
#
loop_
_entity_poly.entity_id
_entity_poly.type
_entity_poly.pdbx_seq_one_letter_code
_entity_poly.pdbx_strand_id
1 'polypeptide(L)'
;MLDFNTANNLFKSDHIRELASSEDGMKFLKLRSLSRKDQMEYLIKKYSIDVWDTNSRDWLQIIYQSNIQLDAINETILEIYETERAIRRQDEDQLVSELYKIKSFEWGGLHQNSLEKTIVDNYVKKITSYDSLNNAIENELYSSMRAYVLASWYNHWTSIIIEDIFKDHSIVIPAVGLIKKIDFFIKEKPFDLKVTYLPEGFIKDSRKADSLRPELTLMKRMARNLDIKFDQSLPDSGLIPDLWQKLDDHPSQDATDLIYDLQEFREKLLSSVIANPELLVRWLYENQGVRRFDASNRLFLVLVDKSNFFSSWKLKRAKPLISETVNSYLDGIDNGVGFHLNFNWEGKKYTTESDAIFVIKD
;
A
#
# COMPACT_ATOMS: atom_id res chain seq x y z
N MET A 1 -5.91 32.58 12.04
CA MET A 1 -6.54 31.33 12.54
C MET A 1 -7.43 30.79 11.43
N LEU A 2 -7.21 29.56 10.98
CA LEU A 2 -8.04 28.88 9.98
C LEU A 2 -9.37 28.51 10.64
N ASP A 3 -10.51 28.98 10.10
CA ASP A 3 -11.81 28.63 10.67
C ASP A 3 -12.19 27.16 10.35
N PHE A 4 -13.04 26.57 11.21
CA PHE A 4 -13.43 25.16 11.11
C PHE A 4 -14.08 24.80 9.76
N ASN A 5 -14.94 25.65 9.23
CA ASN A 5 -15.67 25.36 7.99
C ASN A 5 -14.73 25.34 6.80
N THR A 6 -13.78 26.28 6.75
CA THR A 6 -12.73 26.31 5.74
C THR A 6 -11.85 25.06 5.84
N ALA A 7 -11.39 24.69 7.05
CA ALA A 7 -10.60 23.48 7.25
C ALA A 7 -11.36 22.21 6.80
N ASN A 8 -12.65 22.11 7.16
CA ASN A 8 -13.48 20.96 6.79
C ASN A 8 -13.75 20.89 5.27
N ASN A 9 -13.90 22.03 4.59
CA ASN A 9 -14.07 22.08 3.15
C ASN A 9 -12.79 21.68 2.42
N LEU A 10 -11.62 22.16 2.85
CA LEU A 10 -10.32 21.74 2.32
C LEU A 10 -10.13 20.22 2.47
N PHE A 11 -10.47 19.67 3.64
CA PHE A 11 -10.41 18.23 3.89
C PHE A 11 -11.35 17.43 2.97
N LYS A 12 -12.60 17.86 2.80
CA LYS A 12 -13.57 17.21 1.92
C LYS A 12 -13.16 17.26 0.45
N SER A 13 -12.47 18.33 0.04
CA SER A 13 -11.97 18.54 -1.32
C SER A 13 -10.58 17.92 -1.55
N ASP A 14 -10.08 17.13 -0.60
CA ASP A 14 -8.80 16.45 -0.68
C ASP A 14 -7.55 17.37 -0.67
N HIS A 15 -7.67 18.61 -0.19
CA HIS A 15 -6.58 19.58 -0.07
C HIS A 15 -5.77 19.37 1.22
N ILE A 16 -5.34 18.13 1.47
CA ILE A 16 -4.65 17.75 2.72
C ILE A 16 -3.33 18.50 2.90
N ARG A 17 -2.60 18.74 1.83
CA ARG A 17 -1.32 19.46 1.90
C ARG A 17 -1.49 20.93 2.29
N GLU A 18 -2.52 21.57 1.79
CA GLU A 18 -2.86 22.95 2.16
C GLU A 18 -3.19 23.03 3.66
N LEU A 19 -3.97 22.08 4.18
CA LEU A 19 -4.21 21.96 5.62
C LEU A 19 -2.90 21.76 6.39
N ALA A 20 -2.05 20.84 5.97
CA ALA A 20 -0.80 20.52 6.64
C ALA A 20 0.24 21.67 6.61
N SER A 21 0.01 22.73 5.85
CA SER A 21 0.88 23.90 5.78
C SER A 21 0.75 24.89 6.94
N SER A 22 -0.24 24.71 7.82
CA SER A 22 -0.49 25.56 8.98
C SER A 22 -0.74 24.76 10.25
N GLU A 23 -0.41 25.34 11.40
CA GLU A 23 -0.65 24.73 12.71
C GLU A 23 -2.14 24.42 12.94
N ASP A 24 -3.04 25.35 12.61
CA ASP A 24 -4.48 25.15 12.70
C ASP A 24 -4.95 24.00 11.80
N GLY A 25 -4.43 23.90 10.59
CA GLY A 25 -4.73 22.81 9.68
C GLY A 25 -4.18 21.46 10.18
N MET A 26 -2.99 21.42 10.76
CA MET A 26 -2.45 20.22 11.41
C MET A 26 -3.29 19.82 12.63
N LYS A 27 -3.70 20.78 13.46
CA LYS A 27 -4.64 20.55 14.55
C LYS A 27 -5.93 19.90 14.04
N PHE A 28 -6.49 20.41 12.94
CA PHE A 28 -7.68 19.83 12.31
C PHE A 28 -7.45 18.38 11.85
N LEU A 29 -6.34 18.10 11.14
CA LEU A 29 -6.04 16.75 10.64
C LEU A 29 -5.85 15.74 11.77
N LYS A 30 -5.14 16.11 12.83
CA LYS A 30 -4.93 15.25 14.00
C LYS A 30 -6.23 15.00 14.78
N LEU A 31 -7.07 16.00 14.95
CA LEU A 31 -8.42 15.82 15.53
C LEU A 31 -9.29 14.93 14.62
N ARG A 32 -9.18 15.05 13.31
CA ARG A 32 -9.88 14.15 12.36
C ARG A 32 -9.39 12.71 12.45
N SER A 33 -8.17 12.45 12.89
CA SER A 33 -7.71 11.09 13.16
C SER A 33 -8.38 10.45 14.37
N LEU A 34 -8.87 11.26 15.33
CA LEU A 34 -9.71 10.82 16.46
C LEU A 34 -11.17 10.68 16.01
N SER A 35 -11.43 9.79 15.02
CA SER A 35 -12.74 9.74 14.34
C SER A 35 -13.83 8.99 15.10
N ARG A 36 -13.47 8.19 16.10
CA ARG A 36 -14.42 7.41 16.89
C ARG A 36 -14.90 8.21 18.10
N LYS A 37 -16.16 7.97 18.48
CA LYS A 37 -16.79 8.69 19.58
C LYS A 37 -16.04 8.50 20.90
N ASP A 38 -15.63 7.26 21.21
CA ASP A 38 -14.85 6.92 22.40
C ASP A 38 -13.52 7.65 22.49
N GLN A 39 -12.82 7.82 21.35
CA GLN A 39 -11.57 8.58 21.27
C GLN A 39 -11.77 10.06 21.57
N MET A 40 -12.84 10.66 21.01
CA MET A 40 -13.19 12.06 21.31
C MET A 40 -13.63 12.23 22.76
N GLU A 41 -14.44 11.32 23.31
CA GLU A 41 -14.84 11.33 24.72
C GLU A 41 -13.62 11.29 25.65
N TYR A 42 -12.63 10.47 25.33
CA TYR A 42 -11.39 10.40 26.08
C TYR A 42 -10.66 11.76 26.11
N LEU A 43 -10.49 12.40 24.95
CA LEU A 43 -9.86 13.73 24.85
C LEU A 43 -10.64 14.79 25.63
N ILE A 44 -11.96 14.84 25.44
CA ILE A 44 -12.86 15.78 26.12
C ILE A 44 -12.73 15.66 27.64
N LYS A 45 -12.76 14.43 28.15
CA LYS A 45 -12.65 14.14 29.58
C LYS A 45 -11.27 14.51 30.13
N LYS A 46 -10.20 14.13 29.41
CA LYS A 46 -8.82 14.38 29.84
C LYS A 46 -8.52 15.88 30.01
N TYR A 47 -9.02 16.71 29.09
CA TYR A 47 -8.74 18.15 29.09
C TYR A 47 -9.94 19.01 29.56
N SER A 48 -10.98 18.38 30.11
CA SER A 48 -12.17 19.05 30.64
C SER A 48 -12.79 20.06 29.64
N ILE A 49 -12.87 19.64 28.36
CA ILE A 49 -13.46 20.48 27.32
C ILE A 49 -14.96 20.52 27.52
N ASP A 50 -15.54 21.75 27.59
CA ASP A 50 -16.95 21.91 27.78
C ASP A 50 -17.75 21.58 26.51
N VAL A 51 -18.50 20.50 26.59
CA VAL A 51 -19.42 20.00 25.55
C VAL A 51 -20.83 19.80 26.08
N TRP A 52 -21.14 20.46 27.21
CA TRP A 52 -22.43 20.33 27.87
C TRP A 52 -23.58 20.71 26.93
N ASP A 53 -24.62 19.84 26.91
CA ASP A 53 -25.81 20.00 26.09
C ASP A 53 -25.56 20.06 24.57
N THR A 54 -24.46 19.47 24.11
CA THR A 54 -24.10 19.43 22.66
C THR A 54 -24.23 18.04 22.06
N ASN A 55 -24.50 17.99 20.76
CA ASN A 55 -24.51 16.71 20.02
C ASN A 55 -23.07 16.26 19.73
N SER A 56 -22.82 14.97 19.85
CA SER A 56 -21.49 14.38 19.51
C SER A 56 -21.02 14.67 18.07
N ARG A 57 -21.91 15.02 17.17
CA ARG A 57 -21.57 15.47 15.80
C ARG A 57 -20.83 16.81 15.78
N ASP A 58 -21.04 17.63 16.80
CA ASP A 58 -20.46 18.98 16.91
C ASP A 58 -19.15 18.99 17.70
N TRP A 59 -18.80 17.88 18.37
CA TRP A 59 -17.60 17.78 19.22
C TRP A 59 -16.32 18.12 18.50
N LEU A 60 -16.15 17.63 17.26
CA LEU A 60 -14.96 17.95 16.47
C LEU A 60 -14.77 19.48 16.31
N GLN A 61 -15.85 20.18 16.01
CA GLN A 61 -15.82 21.64 15.88
C GLN A 61 -15.53 22.33 17.22
N ILE A 62 -16.18 21.91 18.29
CA ILE A 62 -16.00 22.48 19.64
C ILE A 62 -14.54 22.28 20.09
N ILE A 63 -13.99 21.07 19.93
CA ILE A 63 -12.62 20.78 20.31
C ILE A 63 -11.62 21.57 19.44
N TYR A 64 -11.89 21.69 18.14
CA TYR A 64 -11.04 22.48 17.24
C TYR A 64 -10.99 23.94 17.64
N GLN A 65 -12.14 24.52 18.04
CA GLN A 65 -12.27 25.91 18.48
C GLN A 65 -11.80 26.14 19.91
N SER A 66 -11.59 25.08 20.68
CA SER A 66 -11.07 25.20 22.06
C SER A 66 -9.58 25.58 22.08
N ASN A 67 -9.10 25.97 23.25
CA ASN A 67 -7.70 26.35 23.48
C ASN A 67 -6.75 25.13 23.57
N ILE A 68 -7.21 23.93 23.22
CA ILE A 68 -6.35 22.74 23.25
C ILE A 68 -5.16 22.89 22.29
N GLN A 69 -3.98 22.64 22.80
CA GLN A 69 -2.73 22.74 22.03
C GLN A 69 -2.45 21.44 21.24
N LEU A 70 -1.66 21.55 20.18
CA LEU A 70 -1.31 20.43 19.31
C LEU A 70 -0.61 19.31 20.08
N ASP A 71 0.28 19.63 21.01
CA ASP A 71 0.99 18.66 21.84
C ASP A 71 0.04 17.82 22.72
N ALA A 72 -1.00 18.42 23.27
CA ALA A 72 -2.02 17.72 24.05
C ALA A 72 -2.83 16.73 23.18
N ILE A 73 -3.06 17.08 21.93
CA ILE A 73 -3.71 16.19 20.95
C ILE A 73 -2.75 15.04 20.59
N ASN A 74 -1.47 15.33 20.35
CA ASN A 74 -0.45 14.31 20.06
C ASN A 74 -0.32 13.31 21.20
N GLU A 75 -0.22 13.79 22.43
CA GLU A 75 -0.16 12.96 23.64
C GLU A 75 -1.39 12.02 23.73
N THR A 76 -2.58 12.55 23.49
CA THR A 76 -3.81 11.75 23.51
C THR A 76 -3.83 10.69 22.40
N ILE A 77 -3.38 11.03 21.21
CA ILE A 77 -3.27 10.08 20.10
C ILE A 77 -2.31 8.94 20.46
N LEU A 78 -1.15 9.25 21.04
CA LEU A 78 -0.17 8.25 21.47
C LEU A 78 -0.72 7.34 22.56
N GLU A 79 -1.39 7.86 23.57
CA GLU A 79 -2.02 7.07 24.64
C GLU A 79 -3.08 6.11 24.11
N ILE A 80 -3.94 6.59 23.20
CA ILE A 80 -4.96 5.76 22.56
C ILE A 80 -4.28 4.67 21.73
N TYR A 81 -3.28 5.03 20.94
CA TYR A 81 -2.52 4.08 20.14
C TYR A 81 -1.87 3.00 20.99
N GLU A 82 -1.16 3.36 22.05
CA GLU A 82 -0.50 2.41 22.94
C GLU A 82 -1.49 1.44 23.59
N THR A 83 -2.67 1.92 23.98
CA THR A 83 -3.73 1.07 24.55
C THR A 83 -4.22 0.06 23.51
N GLU A 84 -4.51 0.49 22.30
CA GLU A 84 -4.96 -0.38 21.20
C GLU A 84 -3.84 -1.31 20.73
N ARG A 85 -2.61 -0.80 20.66
CA ARG A 85 -1.43 -1.57 20.25
C ARG A 85 -1.10 -2.69 21.24
N ALA A 86 -1.25 -2.44 22.54
CA ALA A 86 -1.04 -3.46 23.56
C ALA A 86 -1.96 -4.66 23.37
N ILE A 87 -3.21 -4.44 22.97
CA ILE A 87 -4.15 -5.53 22.66
C ILE A 87 -3.69 -6.30 21.41
N ARG A 88 -3.32 -5.60 20.34
CA ARG A 88 -2.87 -6.27 19.10
C ARG A 88 -1.57 -7.08 19.31
N ARG A 89 -0.65 -6.58 20.15
CA ARG A 89 0.62 -7.27 20.45
C ARG A 89 0.42 -8.65 21.10
N GLN A 90 -0.69 -8.88 21.80
CA GLN A 90 -0.94 -10.15 22.49
C GLN A 90 -0.96 -11.36 21.55
N ASP A 91 -1.55 -11.19 20.37
CA ASP A 91 -1.74 -12.27 19.40
C ASP A 91 -0.89 -12.10 18.12
N GLU A 92 -0.04 -11.07 18.06
CA GLU A 92 0.68 -10.68 16.83
C GLU A 92 1.61 -11.79 16.32
N ASP A 93 2.38 -12.43 17.20
CA ASP A 93 3.32 -13.48 16.79
C ASP A 93 2.57 -14.72 16.29
N GLN A 94 1.43 -15.05 16.92
CA GLN A 94 0.56 -16.12 16.44
C GLN A 94 -0.01 -15.75 15.06
N LEU A 95 -0.50 -14.54 14.89
CA LEU A 95 -1.02 -14.05 13.62
C LEU A 95 0.03 -14.10 12.51
N VAL A 96 1.25 -13.64 12.78
CA VAL A 96 2.38 -13.74 11.83
C VAL A 96 2.62 -15.20 11.44
N SER A 97 2.62 -16.13 12.40
CA SER A 97 2.76 -17.56 12.13
C SER A 97 1.64 -18.10 11.23
N GLU A 98 0.39 -17.68 11.46
CA GLU A 98 -0.74 -18.07 10.60
C GLU A 98 -0.59 -17.53 9.16
N LEU A 99 -0.07 -16.33 8.97
CA LEU A 99 0.19 -15.76 7.65
C LEU A 99 1.19 -16.57 6.82
N TYR A 100 2.15 -17.26 7.47
CA TYR A 100 3.09 -18.14 6.79
C TYR A 100 2.47 -19.43 6.24
N LYS A 101 1.23 -19.79 6.63
CA LYS A 101 0.51 -20.94 6.08
C LYS A 101 0.07 -20.72 4.62
N ILE A 102 -0.04 -19.46 4.19
CA ILE A 102 -0.34 -19.14 2.78
C ILE A 102 0.91 -19.33 1.93
N LYS A 103 0.89 -20.32 1.04
CA LYS A 103 2.04 -20.69 0.19
C LYS A 103 1.97 -20.06 -1.21
N SER A 104 0.76 -19.90 -1.73
CA SER A 104 0.51 -19.32 -3.05
C SER A 104 -0.82 -18.57 -3.05
N PHE A 105 -0.96 -17.63 -3.97
CA PHE A 105 -2.24 -17.04 -4.31
C PHE A 105 -2.59 -17.40 -5.75
N GLU A 106 -3.82 -17.78 -5.95
CA GLU A 106 -4.40 -17.79 -7.28
C GLU A 106 -4.82 -16.35 -7.62
N TRP A 107 -3.93 -15.61 -8.25
CA TRP A 107 -4.19 -14.25 -8.70
C TRP A 107 -5.07 -14.27 -9.94
N GLY A 108 -6.35 -14.59 -9.79
CA GLY A 108 -7.31 -14.64 -10.89
C GLY A 108 -8.47 -13.66 -10.69
N GLY A 109 -8.67 -12.82 -11.65
CA GLY A 109 -9.87 -12.11 -12.09
C GLY A 109 -10.79 -11.38 -11.10
N LEU A 110 -11.03 -11.89 -9.93
CA LEU A 110 -12.05 -11.37 -9.00
C LEU A 110 -11.53 -10.30 -8.01
N HIS A 111 -10.22 -10.10 -7.91
CA HIS A 111 -9.62 -9.33 -6.82
C HIS A 111 -9.72 -7.82 -6.96
N GLN A 112 -10.05 -7.30 -8.15
CA GLN A 112 -10.04 -5.87 -8.42
C GLN A 112 -11.41 -5.19 -8.31
N ASN A 113 -12.50 -5.96 -8.23
CA ASN A 113 -13.87 -5.46 -8.13
C ASN A 113 -14.52 -5.91 -6.82
N SER A 114 -15.62 -5.27 -6.42
CA SER A 114 -16.42 -5.80 -5.33
C SER A 114 -16.87 -7.22 -5.68
N LEU A 115 -16.77 -8.14 -4.74
CA LEU A 115 -17.15 -9.55 -4.93
C LEU A 115 -18.59 -9.67 -5.44
N GLU A 116 -19.51 -8.90 -4.85
CA GLU A 116 -20.92 -8.82 -5.26
C GLU A 116 -21.06 -8.47 -6.74
N LYS A 117 -20.43 -7.38 -7.18
CA LYS A 117 -20.49 -6.95 -8.58
C LYS A 117 -19.95 -8.02 -9.53
N THR A 118 -18.87 -8.68 -9.16
CA THR A 118 -18.27 -9.73 -9.98
C THR A 118 -19.18 -10.95 -10.09
N ILE A 119 -19.81 -11.39 -9.00
CA ILE A 119 -20.78 -12.47 -9.00
C ILE A 119 -21.96 -12.12 -9.91
N VAL A 120 -22.53 -10.92 -9.73
CA VAL A 120 -23.68 -10.47 -10.53
C VAL A 120 -23.33 -10.36 -12.01
N ASP A 121 -22.20 -9.73 -12.36
CA ASP A 121 -21.87 -9.46 -13.76
C ASP A 121 -21.36 -10.68 -14.51
N ASN A 122 -20.70 -11.64 -13.85
CA ASN A 122 -20.11 -12.79 -14.53
C ASN A 122 -20.95 -14.06 -14.47
N TYR A 123 -21.74 -14.23 -13.44
CA TYR A 123 -22.55 -15.44 -13.26
C TYR A 123 -24.05 -15.14 -13.40
N VAL A 124 -24.61 -14.24 -12.61
CA VAL A 124 -26.06 -14.00 -12.57
C VAL A 124 -26.61 -13.46 -13.90
N LYS A 125 -25.93 -12.48 -14.51
CA LYS A 125 -26.38 -11.85 -15.76
C LYS A 125 -26.02 -12.61 -17.03
N LYS A 126 -25.00 -13.48 -16.97
CA LYS A 126 -24.47 -14.17 -18.16
C LYS A 126 -24.98 -15.59 -18.31
N ILE A 127 -25.24 -16.29 -17.20
CA ILE A 127 -25.64 -17.70 -17.22
C ILE A 127 -27.18 -17.79 -17.10
N THR A 128 -27.82 -18.35 -18.12
CA THR A 128 -29.29 -18.48 -18.19
C THR A 128 -29.79 -19.88 -17.90
N SER A 129 -28.91 -20.89 -17.88
CA SER A 129 -29.25 -22.28 -17.54
C SER A 129 -28.96 -22.55 -16.07
N TYR A 130 -29.91 -23.15 -15.35
CA TYR A 130 -29.75 -23.57 -13.97
C TYR A 130 -28.61 -24.56 -13.78
N ASP A 131 -28.51 -25.58 -14.63
CA ASP A 131 -27.46 -26.59 -14.53
C ASP A 131 -26.09 -26.00 -14.78
N SER A 132 -25.95 -25.09 -15.75
CA SER A 132 -24.71 -24.35 -16.02
C SER A 132 -24.34 -23.43 -14.85
N LEU A 133 -25.32 -22.75 -14.24
CA LEU A 133 -25.12 -21.92 -13.08
C LEU A 133 -24.67 -22.74 -11.87
N ASN A 134 -25.34 -23.87 -11.60
CA ASN A 134 -25.00 -24.75 -10.50
C ASN A 134 -23.58 -25.32 -10.65
N ASN A 135 -23.22 -25.74 -11.87
CA ASN A 135 -21.85 -26.21 -12.17
C ASN A 135 -20.80 -25.09 -11.97
N ALA A 136 -21.08 -23.86 -12.39
CA ALA A 136 -20.21 -22.74 -12.18
C ALA A 136 -20.07 -22.37 -10.69
N ILE A 137 -21.16 -22.49 -9.89
CA ILE A 137 -21.08 -22.28 -8.44
C ILE A 137 -20.14 -23.30 -7.79
N GLU A 138 -20.32 -24.58 -8.10
CA GLU A 138 -19.57 -25.67 -7.46
C GLU A 138 -18.09 -25.69 -7.87
N ASN A 139 -17.78 -25.42 -9.13
CA ASN A 139 -16.44 -25.64 -9.67
C ASN A 139 -15.60 -24.35 -9.83
N GLU A 140 -16.24 -23.19 -10.04
CA GLU A 140 -15.53 -21.93 -10.32
C GLU A 140 -15.68 -20.90 -9.20
N LEU A 141 -16.94 -20.63 -8.79
CA LEU A 141 -17.23 -19.56 -7.84
C LEU A 141 -16.65 -19.86 -6.47
N TYR A 142 -16.73 -21.10 -5.99
CA TYR A 142 -16.14 -21.50 -4.72
C TYR A 142 -14.63 -21.24 -4.67
N SER A 143 -13.89 -21.67 -5.68
CA SER A 143 -12.43 -21.44 -5.77
C SER A 143 -12.09 -19.96 -5.82
N SER A 144 -12.84 -19.20 -6.61
CA SER A 144 -12.68 -17.74 -6.74
C SER A 144 -12.97 -17.00 -5.43
N MET A 145 -14.05 -17.37 -4.74
CA MET A 145 -14.39 -16.80 -3.43
C MET A 145 -13.32 -17.13 -2.39
N ARG A 146 -12.86 -18.37 -2.34
CA ARG A 146 -11.80 -18.80 -1.43
C ARG A 146 -10.52 -18.00 -1.66
N ALA A 147 -10.09 -17.86 -2.92
CA ALA A 147 -8.91 -17.08 -3.28
C ALA A 147 -9.06 -15.60 -2.89
N TYR A 148 -10.22 -14.99 -3.14
CA TYR A 148 -10.52 -13.61 -2.73
C TYR A 148 -10.44 -13.44 -1.22
N VAL A 149 -11.08 -14.30 -0.44
CA VAL A 149 -11.10 -14.22 1.03
C VAL A 149 -9.68 -14.37 1.59
N LEU A 150 -8.91 -15.35 1.12
CA LEU A 150 -7.54 -15.56 1.56
C LEU A 150 -6.62 -14.39 1.22
N ALA A 151 -6.73 -13.85 0.00
CA ALA A 151 -5.95 -12.69 -0.42
C ALA A 151 -6.32 -11.43 0.39
N SER A 152 -7.62 -11.20 0.62
CA SER A 152 -8.13 -10.08 1.41
C SER A 152 -7.69 -10.18 2.88
N TRP A 153 -7.78 -11.37 3.47
CA TRP A 153 -7.35 -11.64 4.84
C TRP A 153 -5.84 -11.40 5.00
N TYR A 154 -5.04 -11.94 4.09
CA TYR A 154 -3.59 -11.75 4.09
C TYR A 154 -3.21 -10.27 3.96
N ASN A 155 -3.80 -9.57 2.98
CA ASN A 155 -3.50 -8.16 2.76
C ASN A 155 -3.94 -7.28 3.94
N HIS A 156 -5.10 -7.57 4.54
CA HIS A 156 -5.61 -6.83 5.69
C HIS A 156 -4.63 -6.91 6.88
N TRP A 157 -4.28 -8.11 7.28
CA TRP A 157 -3.44 -8.31 8.45
C TRP A 157 -1.99 -7.89 8.24
N THR A 158 -1.42 -8.18 7.06
CA THR A 158 -0.08 -7.70 6.76
C THR A 158 0.00 -6.18 6.67
N SER A 159 -1.03 -5.49 6.21
CA SER A 159 -1.08 -4.03 6.21
C SER A 159 -1.07 -3.47 7.63
N ILE A 160 -1.87 -4.03 8.55
CA ILE A 160 -1.90 -3.61 9.95
C ILE A 160 -0.53 -3.81 10.60
N ILE A 161 0.08 -4.99 10.44
CA ILE A 161 1.41 -5.29 11.00
C ILE A 161 2.47 -4.31 10.47
N ILE A 162 2.47 -4.05 9.17
CA ILE A 162 3.42 -3.12 8.56
C ILE A 162 3.19 -1.69 9.06
N GLU A 163 1.95 -1.23 9.13
CA GLU A 163 1.63 0.08 9.68
C GLU A 163 2.04 0.21 11.14
N ASP A 164 1.81 -0.83 11.96
CA ASP A 164 2.21 -0.83 13.37
C ASP A 164 3.75 -0.74 13.53
N ILE A 165 4.54 -1.33 12.63
CA ILE A 165 6.00 -1.18 12.63
C ILE A 165 6.40 0.30 12.50
N PHE A 166 5.75 1.06 11.61
CA PHE A 166 6.00 2.51 11.50
C PHE A 166 5.51 3.26 12.72
N LYS A 167 4.29 2.96 13.19
CA LYS A 167 3.60 3.66 14.28
C LYS A 167 4.24 3.40 15.65
N ASP A 168 4.94 2.28 15.83
CA ASP A 168 5.70 1.95 17.05
C ASP A 168 6.98 2.81 17.19
N HIS A 169 7.42 3.51 16.14
CA HIS A 169 8.63 4.32 16.18
C HIS A 169 8.38 5.71 16.81
N SER A 170 9.28 6.17 17.67
CA SER A 170 9.11 7.36 18.51
C SER A 170 8.89 8.69 17.76
N ILE A 171 9.39 8.81 16.52
CA ILE A 171 9.20 10.04 15.71
C ILE A 171 7.88 10.06 14.95
N VAL A 172 7.09 9.00 15.04
CA VAL A 172 5.85 8.83 14.28
C VAL A 172 4.65 9.06 15.18
N ILE A 173 3.75 9.95 14.77
CA ILE A 173 2.45 10.13 15.41
C ILE A 173 1.42 9.33 14.61
N PRO A 174 0.79 8.31 15.18
CA PRO A 174 -0.18 7.47 14.49
C PRO A 174 -1.45 8.22 14.07
N ALA A 175 -2.08 7.82 12.98
CA ALA A 175 -3.51 8.07 12.80
C ALA A 175 -4.26 6.89 13.43
N VAL A 176 -5.02 7.14 14.52
CA VAL A 176 -5.68 6.09 15.32
C VAL A 176 -7.11 5.80 14.91
N GLY A 177 -7.71 6.68 14.08
CA GLY A 177 -9.03 6.47 13.49
C GLY A 177 -9.01 6.45 11.97
N LEU A 178 -10.20 6.40 11.37
CA LEU A 178 -10.34 6.35 9.92
C LEU A 178 -10.24 7.75 9.31
N ILE A 179 -9.03 8.19 9.05
CA ILE A 179 -8.76 9.39 8.26
C ILE A 179 -8.27 8.98 6.87
N LYS A 180 -9.01 9.38 5.83
CA LYS A 180 -8.65 9.04 4.45
C LYS A 180 -7.28 9.63 4.10
N LYS A 181 -6.41 8.81 3.51
CA LYS A 181 -5.12 9.21 2.90
C LYS A 181 -4.04 9.64 3.89
N ILE A 182 -4.20 9.33 5.17
CA ILE A 182 -3.18 9.55 6.19
C ILE A 182 -3.15 8.32 7.08
N ASP A 183 -2.00 7.64 7.10
CA ASP A 183 -1.77 6.49 7.98
C ASP A 183 -1.02 6.92 9.25
N PHE A 184 -0.17 7.93 9.12
CA PHE A 184 0.58 8.52 10.24
C PHE A 184 1.18 9.88 9.87
N PHE A 185 1.76 10.53 10.87
CA PHE A 185 2.48 11.79 10.72
C PHE A 185 3.93 11.60 11.13
N ILE A 186 4.87 12.16 10.35
CA ILE A 186 6.30 12.22 10.65
C ILE A 186 6.71 13.68 10.62
N LYS A 187 7.29 14.19 11.73
CA LYS A 187 7.70 15.60 11.84
C LYS A 187 6.62 16.58 11.36
N GLU A 188 5.40 16.42 11.90
CA GLU A 188 4.23 17.25 11.60
C GLU A 188 3.82 17.25 10.11
N LYS A 189 4.13 16.18 9.36
CA LYS A 189 3.70 16.00 7.98
C LYS A 189 2.89 14.71 7.84
N PRO A 190 1.72 14.76 7.18
CA PRO A 190 0.88 13.58 6.95
C PRO A 190 1.45 12.71 5.84
N PHE A 191 1.47 11.40 6.04
CA PHE A 191 1.90 10.39 5.06
C PHE A 191 0.87 9.30 4.85
N ASP A 192 0.72 8.89 3.59
CA ASP A 192 -0.01 7.71 3.11
C ASP A 192 1.03 6.61 2.77
N LEU A 193 1.01 5.50 3.50
CA LEU A 193 1.93 4.38 3.27
C LEU A 193 1.43 3.49 2.13
N LYS A 194 2.30 3.19 1.19
CA LYS A 194 2.02 2.28 0.09
C LYS A 194 3.02 1.13 0.05
N VAL A 195 2.54 -0.07 0.34
CA VAL A 195 3.33 -1.29 0.20
C VAL A 195 3.23 -1.79 -1.23
N THR A 196 4.36 -1.93 -1.89
CA THR A 196 4.45 -2.33 -3.29
C THR A 196 5.64 -3.26 -3.53
N TYR A 197 5.81 -3.67 -4.78
CA TYR A 197 6.93 -4.48 -5.29
C TYR A 197 7.59 -3.72 -6.42
N LEU A 198 8.68 -4.24 -6.98
CA LEU A 198 9.21 -3.71 -8.24
C LEU A 198 8.19 -3.98 -9.36
N PRO A 199 7.52 -2.94 -9.91
CA PRO A 199 6.38 -3.16 -10.79
C PRO A 199 6.80 -3.70 -12.16
N GLU A 200 6.10 -4.72 -12.65
CA GLU A 200 6.33 -5.27 -14.01
C GLU A 200 6.19 -4.21 -15.12
N GLY A 201 5.26 -3.24 -14.92
CA GLY A 201 5.13 -2.10 -15.83
C GLY A 201 6.37 -1.21 -15.86
N PHE A 202 6.98 -0.97 -14.70
CA PHE A 202 8.22 -0.20 -14.59
C PHE A 202 9.39 -0.92 -15.26
N ILE A 203 9.52 -2.24 -15.04
CA ILE A 203 10.53 -3.06 -15.70
C ILE A 203 10.36 -2.99 -17.22
N LYS A 204 9.12 -3.15 -17.71
CA LYS A 204 8.79 -3.06 -19.14
C LYS A 204 9.17 -1.71 -19.75
N ASP A 205 8.83 -0.60 -19.06
CA ASP A 205 9.12 0.75 -19.53
C ASP A 205 10.62 1.05 -19.50
N SER A 206 11.34 0.58 -18.47
CA SER A 206 12.80 0.70 -18.37
C SER A 206 13.51 -0.06 -19.50
N ARG A 207 13.10 -1.30 -19.77
CA ARG A 207 13.64 -2.05 -20.93
C ARG A 207 13.40 -1.34 -22.25
N LYS A 208 12.22 -0.75 -22.42
CA LYS A 208 11.88 0.03 -23.61
C LYS A 208 12.75 1.28 -23.74
N ALA A 209 13.02 1.98 -22.64
CA ALA A 209 13.91 3.14 -22.61
C ALA A 209 15.33 2.77 -23.07
N ASP A 210 15.81 1.58 -22.67
CA ASP A 210 17.10 1.03 -23.09
C ASP A 210 17.07 0.38 -24.50
N SER A 211 15.98 0.58 -25.26
CA SER A 211 15.77 -0.03 -26.59
C SER A 211 15.76 -1.58 -26.57
N LEU A 212 15.49 -2.17 -25.41
CA LEU A 212 15.37 -3.62 -25.24
C LEU A 212 13.92 -4.10 -25.41
N ARG A 213 13.76 -5.35 -25.85
CA ARG A 213 12.43 -5.96 -25.98
C ARG A 213 11.85 -6.27 -24.59
N PRO A 214 10.51 -6.14 -24.42
CA PRO A 214 9.84 -6.58 -23.20
C PRO A 214 10.12 -8.05 -22.87
N GLU A 215 10.27 -8.37 -21.58
CA GLU A 215 10.56 -9.73 -21.10
C GLU A 215 9.57 -10.76 -21.62
N LEU A 216 8.25 -10.47 -21.49
CA LEU A 216 7.20 -11.37 -21.98
C LEU A 216 7.33 -11.69 -23.46
N THR A 217 7.77 -10.74 -24.29
CA THR A 217 8.02 -10.97 -25.73
C THR A 217 9.15 -11.95 -25.96
N LEU A 218 10.24 -11.81 -25.19
CA LEU A 218 11.38 -12.70 -25.27
C LEU A 218 11.03 -14.12 -24.79
N MET A 219 10.36 -14.21 -23.64
CA MET A 219 9.94 -15.49 -23.07
C MET A 219 8.94 -16.23 -23.97
N LYS A 220 7.93 -15.54 -24.52
CA LYS A 220 7.00 -16.15 -25.51
C LYS A 220 7.70 -16.67 -26.75
N ARG A 221 8.72 -15.96 -27.24
CA ARG A 221 9.52 -16.41 -28.38
C ARG A 221 10.34 -17.67 -28.05
N MET A 222 11.02 -17.64 -26.89
CA MET A 222 11.81 -18.77 -26.42
C MET A 222 10.93 -20.01 -26.18
N ALA A 223 9.80 -19.85 -25.50
CA ALA A 223 8.86 -20.94 -25.25
C ALA A 223 8.37 -21.60 -26.54
N ARG A 224 8.10 -20.82 -27.60
CA ARG A 224 7.73 -21.37 -28.91
C ARG A 224 8.89 -22.12 -29.58
N ASN A 225 10.11 -21.60 -29.48
CA ASN A 225 11.30 -22.26 -30.05
C ASN A 225 11.61 -23.61 -29.36
N LEU A 226 11.23 -23.73 -28.09
CA LEU A 226 11.45 -24.92 -27.27
C LEU A 226 10.20 -25.80 -27.13
N ASP A 227 9.16 -25.55 -27.92
CA ASP A 227 7.87 -26.27 -27.87
C ASP A 227 7.21 -26.30 -26.46
N ILE A 228 7.51 -25.30 -25.62
CA ILE A 228 6.90 -25.16 -24.28
C ILE A 228 5.46 -24.65 -24.42
N LYS A 229 4.51 -25.43 -23.93
CA LYS A 229 3.09 -25.07 -23.92
C LYS A 229 2.79 -24.07 -22.80
N PHE A 230 2.06 -23.02 -23.12
CA PHE A 230 1.57 -22.04 -22.15
C PHE A 230 0.17 -21.55 -22.53
N ASP A 231 -0.60 -21.17 -21.53
CA ASP A 231 -1.96 -20.67 -21.71
C ASP A 231 -1.94 -19.18 -22.10
N GLN A 232 -2.30 -18.90 -23.36
CA GLN A 232 -2.34 -17.55 -23.91
C GLN A 232 -3.52 -16.72 -23.40
N SER A 233 -4.51 -17.33 -22.73
CA SER A 233 -5.67 -16.66 -22.18
C SER A 233 -5.36 -15.99 -20.82
N LEU A 234 -4.26 -16.36 -20.18
CA LEU A 234 -3.83 -15.74 -18.94
C LEU A 234 -3.47 -14.26 -19.14
N PRO A 235 -3.83 -13.40 -18.18
CA PRO A 235 -3.33 -12.02 -18.17
C PRO A 235 -1.81 -11.99 -18.03
N ASP A 236 -1.16 -10.93 -18.50
CA ASP A 236 0.30 -10.79 -18.44
C ASP A 236 0.86 -11.02 -17.03
N SER A 237 0.15 -10.61 -15.99
CA SER A 237 0.54 -10.81 -14.58
C SER A 237 0.62 -12.28 -14.13
N GLY A 238 -0.16 -13.16 -14.76
CA GLY A 238 -0.10 -14.61 -14.54
C GLY A 238 0.85 -15.32 -15.50
N LEU A 239 0.91 -14.81 -16.73
CA LEU A 239 1.70 -15.44 -17.80
C LEU A 239 3.22 -15.24 -17.64
N ILE A 240 3.64 -14.07 -17.13
CA ILE A 240 5.06 -13.78 -16.89
C ILE A 240 5.68 -14.78 -15.89
N PRO A 241 5.15 -14.96 -14.68
CA PRO A 241 5.70 -15.94 -13.74
C PRO A 241 5.58 -17.39 -14.22
N ASP A 242 4.51 -17.77 -14.94
CA ASP A 242 4.36 -19.10 -15.51
C ASP A 242 5.43 -19.42 -16.55
N LEU A 243 5.64 -18.49 -17.49
CA LEU A 243 6.69 -18.65 -18.51
C LEU A 243 8.09 -18.60 -17.90
N TRP A 244 8.32 -17.74 -16.93
CA TRP A 244 9.60 -17.68 -16.23
C TRP A 244 9.94 -19.02 -15.60
N GLN A 245 9.02 -19.59 -14.81
CA GLN A 245 9.23 -20.89 -14.17
C GLN A 245 9.47 -22.01 -15.18
N LYS A 246 8.68 -22.07 -16.26
CA LYS A 246 8.83 -23.11 -17.29
C LYS A 246 10.16 -23.01 -18.04
N LEU A 247 10.67 -21.80 -18.26
CA LEU A 247 11.95 -21.59 -18.90
C LEU A 247 13.12 -21.87 -17.96
N ASP A 248 12.99 -21.49 -16.70
CA ASP A 248 13.99 -21.75 -15.66
C ASP A 248 14.15 -23.25 -15.38
N ASP A 249 13.06 -24.01 -15.39
CA ASP A 249 13.05 -25.46 -15.23
C ASP A 249 13.51 -26.23 -16.52
N HIS A 250 13.67 -25.53 -17.65
CA HIS A 250 13.94 -26.18 -18.91
C HIS A 250 15.44 -26.45 -19.09
N PRO A 251 15.85 -27.68 -19.54
CA PRO A 251 17.27 -28.08 -19.64
C PRO A 251 18.07 -27.40 -20.77
N SER A 252 17.44 -26.55 -21.59
CA SER A 252 18.13 -25.87 -22.71
C SER A 252 19.01 -24.74 -22.19
N GLN A 253 20.26 -24.68 -22.67
CA GLN A 253 21.19 -23.59 -22.40
C GLN A 253 20.62 -22.25 -22.83
N ASP A 254 19.93 -22.17 -23.98
CA ASP A 254 19.30 -20.93 -24.45
C ASP A 254 18.23 -20.39 -23.48
N ALA A 255 17.48 -21.29 -22.82
CA ALA A 255 16.50 -20.89 -21.80
C ALA A 255 17.20 -20.37 -20.54
N THR A 256 18.22 -21.07 -20.07
CA THR A 256 19.06 -20.67 -18.93
C THR A 256 19.71 -19.31 -19.19
N ASP A 257 20.30 -19.10 -20.34
CA ASP A 257 20.94 -17.83 -20.70
C ASP A 257 19.92 -16.68 -20.76
N LEU A 258 18.73 -16.93 -21.31
CA LEU A 258 17.66 -15.92 -21.32
C LEU A 258 17.22 -15.55 -19.91
N ILE A 259 16.95 -16.52 -19.04
CA ILE A 259 16.52 -16.25 -17.65
C ILE A 259 17.61 -15.49 -16.90
N TYR A 260 18.88 -15.87 -17.08
CA TYR A 260 20.01 -15.15 -16.49
C TYR A 260 20.06 -13.68 -16.94
N ASP A 261 19.93 -13.41 -18.24
CA ASP A 261 19.93 -12.04 -18.79
C ASP A 261 18.77 -11.20 -18.23
N LEU A 262 17.58 -11.81 -18.10
CA LEU A 262 16.41 -11.12 -17.55
C LEU A 262 16.58 -10.83 -16.06
N GLN A 263 17.12 -11.79 -15.30
CA GLN A 263 17.43 -11.64 -13.88
C GLN A 263 18.47 -10.54 -13.68
N GLU A 264 19.56 -10.55 -14.43
CA GLU A 264 20.61 -9.54 -14.37
C GLU A 264 20.07 -8.12 -14.65
N PHE A 265 19.16 -8.00 -15.64
CA PHE A 265 18.51 -6.71 -15.91
C PHE A 265 17.70 -6.22 -14.72
N ARG A 266 16.89 -7.09 -14.08
CA ARG A 266 16.09 -6.76 -12.90
C ARG A 266 16.96 -6.33 -11.73
N GLU A 267 18.07 -6.99 -11.50
CA GLU A 267 19.02 -6.66 -10.43
C GLU A 267 19.74 -5.32 -10.67
N LYS A 268 20.15 -5.05 -11.92
CA LYS A 268 20.71 -3.74 -12.31
C LYS A 268 19.70 -2.63 -12.15
N LEU A 269 18.46 -2.85 -12.57
CA LEU A 269 17.37 -1.90 -12.40
C LEU A 269 17.07 -1.63 -10.93
N LEU A 270 17.00 -2.69 -10.10
CA LEU A 270 16.83 -2.57 -8.66
C LEU A 270 17.96 -1.73 -8.04
N SER A 271 19.21 -2.02 -8.38
CA SER A 271 20.36 -1.26 -7.89
C SER A 271 20.29 0.22 -8.29
N SER A 272 19.84 0.50 -9.51
CA SER A 272 19.64 1.87 -10.00
C SER A 272 18.56 2.62 -9.21
N VAL A 273 17.41 1.99 -8.90
CA VAL A 273 16.34 2.66 -8.15
C VAL A 273 16.64 2.77 -6.65
N ILE A 274 17.47 1.89 -6.10
CA ILE A 274 17.98 2.06 -4.72
C ILE A 274 18.91 3.27 -4.65
N ALA A 275 19.79 3.45 -5.64
CA ALA A 275 20.68 4.61 -5.72
C ALA A 275 19.94 5.92 -6.04
N ASN A 276 18.83 5.85 -6.78
CA ASN A 276 17.97 6.98 -7.12
C ASN A 276 16.48 6.62 -7.00
N PRO A 277 15.91 6.64 -5.79
CA PRO A 277 14.50 6.27 -5.54
C PRO A 277 13.49 7.14 -6.30
N GLU A 278 13.85 8.38 -6.66
CA GLU A 278 12.96 9.30 -7.38
C GLU A 278 12.43 8.68 -8.69
N LEU A 279 13.25 7.92 -9.40
CA LEU A 279 12.85 7.28 -10.66
C LEU A 279 11.64 6.36 -10.49
N LEU A 280 11.70 5.48 -9.48
CA LEU A 280 10.61 4.55 -9.19
C LEU A 280 9.40 5.27 -8.60
N VAL A 281 9.61 6.16 -7.65
CA VAL A 281 8.53 6.89 -6.98
C VAL A 281 7.74 7.75 -7.96
N ARG A 282 8.39 8.44 -8.88
CA ARG A 282 7.74 9.20 -9.95
C ARG A 282 6.86 8.28 -10.81
N TRP A 283 7.40 7.16 -11.24
CA TRP A 283 6.65 6.18 -12.04
C TRP A 283 5.43 5.65 -11.28
N LEU A 284 5.59 5.34 -9.98
CA LEU A 284 4.49 4.86 -9.12
C LEU A 284 3.36 5.89 -9.01
N TYR A 285 3.68 7.17 -8.83
CA TYR A 285 2.67 8.24 -8.81
C TYR A 285 1.92 8.35 -10.14
N GLU A 286 2.60 8.21 -11.25
CA GLU A 286 2.02 8.38 -12.59
C GLU A 286 1.21 7.16 -13.04
N ASN A 287 1.54 5.95 -12.56
CA ASN A 287 1.03 4.70 -13.12
C ASN A 287 0.25 3.82 -12.12
N GLN A 288 0.32 4.05 -10.82
CA GLN A 288 -0.39 3.22 -9.84
C GLN A 288 -1.59 3.90 -9.20
N GLY A 289 -2.75 3.22 -9.29
CA GLY A 289 -3.96 3.56 -8.56
C GLY A 289 -4.62 4.87 -8.97
N VAL A 290 -5.42 5.42 -8.06
CA VAL A 290 -6.03 6.74 -8.27
C VAL A 290 -4.95 7.80 -8.10
N ARG A 291 -4.70 8.57 -9.13
CA ARG A 291 -3.76 9.69 -9.15
C ARG A 291 -4.25 10.76 -8.18
N ARG A 292 -3.52 10.95 -7.08
CA ARG A 292 -3.90 11.85 -6.00
C ARG A 292 -2.69 12.71 -5.64
N PHE A 293 -2.28 13.54 -6.59
CA PHE A 293 -1.08 14.37 -6.43
C PHE A 293 -1.20 15.41 -5.30
N ASP A 294 -2.41 15.85 -4.95
CA ASP A 294 -2.65 16.91 -3.95
C ASP A 294 -3.04 16.38 -2.57
N ALA A 295 -3.28 15.08 -2.42
CA ALA A 295 -3.96 14.58 -1.24
C ALA A 295 -3.05 14.42 -0.02
N SER A 296 -1.89 13.81 -0.18
CA SER A 296 -0.93 13.56 0.91
C SER A 296 0.44 13.21 0.37
N ASN A 297 1.46 13.37 1.20
CA ASN A 297 2.76 12.80 0.93
C ASN A 297 2.66 11.26 0.95
N ARG A 298 3.47 10.59 0.17
CA ARG A 298 3.50 9.12 0.12
C ARG A 298 4.85 8.58 0.49
N LEU A 299 4.82 7.54 1.30
CA LEU A 299 5.99 6.72 1.58
C LEU A 299 5.76 5.33 0.99
N PHE A 300 6.65 4.92 0.10
CA PHE A 300 6.56 3.62 -0.56
C PHE A 300 7.46 2.61 0.14
N LEU A 301 6.88 1.51 0.63
CA LEU A 301 7.62 0.34 1.10
C LEU A 301 7.71 -0.66 -0.04
N VAL A 302 8.89 -0.78 -0.64
CA VAL A 302 9.15 -1.63 -1.81
C VAL A 302 9.75 -2.94 -1.36
N LEU A 303 9.01 -4.03 -1.49
CA LEU A 303 9.45 -5.36 -1.07
C LEU A 303 10.04 -6.10 -2.26
N VAL A 304 11.24 -6.64 -2.11
CA VAL A 304 11.95 -7.37 -3.19
C VAL A 304 12.60 -8.63 -2.66
N ASP A 305 12.20 -9.78 -3.17
CA ASP A 305 12.90 -11.06 -3.02
C ASP A 305 13.77 -11.27 -4.27
N LYS A 306 15.10 -11.11 -4.13
CA LYS A 306 16.03 -11.24 -5.27
C LYS A 306 16.12 -12.66 -5.78
N SER A 307 15.93 -13.65 -4.92
CA SER A 307 15.93 -15.04 -5.34
C SER A 307 14.72 -15.39 -6.22
N ASN A 308 13.62 -14.68 -6.05
CA ASN A 308 12.41 -14.82 -6.87
C ASN A 308 11.53 -13.58 -6.77
N PHE A 309 11.65 -12.65 -7.70
CA PHE A 309 10.90 -11.39 -7.74
C PHE A 309 9.38 -11.60 -7.65
N PHE A 310 8.86 -12.70 -8.20
CA PHE A 310 7.43 -13.02 -8.13
C PHE A 310 6.97 -13.50 -6.74
N SER A 311 7.89 -13.83 -5.85
CA SER A 311 7.64 -14.19 -4.46
C SER A 311 7.72 -12.97 -3.50
N SER A 312 8.03 -11.78 -3.99
CA SER A 312 8.17 -10.55 -3.16
C SER A 312 6.95 -10.26 -2.29
N TRP A 313 5.74 -10.65 -2.71
CA TRP A 313 4.53 -10.51 -1.90
C TRP A 313 4.59 -11.24 -0.55
N LYS A 314 5.37 -12.32 -0.47
CA LYS A 314 5.58 -13.10 0.76
C LYS A 314 6.32 -12.29 1.83
N LEU A 315 7.08 -11.28 1.44
CA LEU A 315 7.82 -10.43 2.36
C LEU A 315 6.91 -9.55 3.24
N LYS A 316 5.65 -9.30 2.86
CA LYS A 316 4.69 -8.59 3.72
C LYS A 316 4.57 -9.19 5.13
N ARG A 317 4.82 -10.49 5.30
CA ARG A 317 4.80 -11.21 6.59
C ARG A 317 6.17 -11.35 7.24
N ALA A 318 7.23 -10.89 6.59
CA ALA A 318 8.61 -10.96 7.10
C ALA A 318 8.87 -9.81 8.10
N LYS A 319 8.10 -9.81 9.21
CA LYS A 319 8.11 -8.74 10.22
C LYS A 319 9.52 -8.35 10.68
N PRO A 320 10.44 -9.28 11.03
CA PRO A 320 11.78 -8.89 11.49
C PRO A 320 12.54 -8.08 10.44
N LEU A 321 12.55 -8.53 9.18
CA LEU A 321 13.24 -7.85 8.09
C LEU A 321 12.66 -6.46 7.81
N ILE A 322 11.31 -6.34 7.82
CA ILE A 322 10.63 -5.07 7.64
C ILE A 322 10.96 -4.13 8.81
N SER A 323 10.90 -4.63 10.06
CA SER A 323 11.17 -3.82 11.25
C SER A 323 12.59 -3.26 11.26
N GLU A 324 13.58 -4.08 10.95
CA GLU A 324 14.98 -3.66 10.86
C GLU A 324 15.14 -2.54 9.81
N THR A 325 14.62 -2.74 8.60
CA THR A 325 14.73 -1.78 7.51
C THR A 325 14.01 -0.47 7.82
N VAL A 326 12.77 -0.54 8.32
CA VAL A 326 11.95 0.63 8.63
C VAL A 326 12.54 1.43 9.77
N ASN A 327 12.97 0.79 10.86
CA ASN A 327 13.57 1.49 11.99
C ASN A 327 14.89 2.18 11.57
N SER A 328 15.75 1.48 10.83
CA SER A 328 16.99 2.08 10.30
C SER A 328 16.72 3.31 9.43
N TYR A 329 15.66 3.25 8.60
CA TYR A 329 15.25 4.41 7.79
C TYR A 329 14.76 5.57 8.66
N LEU A 330 13.86 5.30 9.62
CA LEU A 330 13.27 6.32 10.50
C LEU A 330 14.30 6.94 11.43
N ASP A 331 15.25 6.17 11.94
CA ASP A 331 16.38 6.66 12.76
C ASP A 331 17.30 7.61 11.96
N GLY A 332 17.40 7.40 10.65
CA GLY A 332 18.22 8.23 9.75
C GLY A 332 17.55 9.54 9.26
N ILE A 333 16.30 9.81 9.67
CA ILE A 333 15.58 11.02 9.24
C ILE A 333 16.02 12.24 10.07
N ASP A 334 17.03 12.97 9.64
CA ASP A 334 17.47 14.20 10.32
C ASP A 334 16.69 15.44 9.89
N ASN A 335 16.51 15.68 8.58
CA ASN A 335 16.02 16.93 8.01
C ASN A 335 14.68 16.84 7.25
N GLY A 336 13.95 15.75 7.36
CA GLY A 336 12.69 15.51 6.64
C GLY A 336 12.66 14.19 5.91
N VAL A 337 11.47 13.76 5.48
CA VAL A 337 11.27 12.50 4.78
C VAL A 337 11.54 12.72 3.29
N GLY A 338 12.53 11.99 2.75
CA GLY A 338 12.71 11.83 1.33
C GLY A 338 13.00 13.12 0.54
N PHE A 339 12.42 13.19 -0.63
CA PHE A 339 12.66 14.25 -1.61
C PHE A 339 11.36 14.89 -2.10
N HIS A 340 11.48 16.12 -2.63
CA HIS A 340 10.37 16.84 -3.25
C HIS A 340 10.24 16.43 -4.72
N LEU A 341 9.08 15.87 -5.06
CA LEU A 341 8.71 15.57 -6.44
C LEU A 341 7.84 16.66 -7.02
N ASN A 342 8.21 17.11 -8.22
CA ASN A 342 7.40 18.02 -9.01
C ASN A 342 6.83 17.28 -10.22
N PHE A 343 5.51 17.38 -10.39
CA PHE A 343 4.78 16.79 -11.53
C PHE A 343 4.10 17.87 -12.35
N ASN A 344 4.06 17.67 -13.67
CA ASN A 344 3.14 18.37 -14.55
C ASN A 344 2.11 17.36 -15.05
N TRP A 345 0.87 17.50 -14.63
CA TRP A 345 -0.20 16.60 -15.02
C TRP A 345 -1.43 17.40 -15.46
N GLU A 346 -1.93 17.12 -16.68
CA GLU A 346 -3.09 17.82 -17.27
C GLU A 346 -3.02 19.35 -17.14
N GLY A 347 -1.82 19.92 -17.37
CA GLY A 347 -1.57 21.36 -17.32
C GLY A 347 -1.46 21.95 -15.92
N LYS A 348 -1.56 21.16 -14.86
CA LYS A 348 -1.36 21.59 -13.46
C LYS A 348 -0.01 21.13 -12.92
N LYS A 349 0.58 21.98 -12.10
CA LYS A 349 1.81 21.66 -11.36
C LYS A 349 1.45 21.12 -9.99
N TYR A 350 2.05 19.99 -9.64
CA TYR A 350 1.92 19.36 -8.32
C TYR A 350 3.30 19.19 -7.70
N THR A 351 3.40 19.36 -6.40
CA THR A 351 4.61 19.05 -5.63
C THR A 351 4.21 18.11 -4.50
N THR A 352 5.00 17.10 -4.20
CA THR A 352 4.77 16.20 -3.05
C THR A 352 6.11 15.83 -2.42
N GLU A 353 6.09 15.52 -1.13
CA GLU A 353 7.21 14.86 -0.48
C GLU A 353 6.99 13.36 -0.52
N SER A 354 8.01 12.63 -0.88
CA SER A 354 7.91 11.19 -1.03
C SER A 354 9.26 10.52 -0.88
N ASP A 355 9.23 9.23 -0.57
CA ASP A 355 10.41 8.38 -0.58
C ASP A 355 10.04 6.92 -0.85
N ALA A 356 11.06 6.08 -1.09
CA ALA A 356 10.93 4.63 -1.17
C ALA A 356 11.92 3.95 -0.23
N ILE A 357 11.38 3.10 0.63
CA ILE A 357 12.13 2.23 1.54
C ILE A 357 12.17 0.84 0.90
N PHE A 358 13.36 0.30 0.68
CA PHE A 358 13.53 -0.99 0.04
C PHE A 358 13.79 -2.07 1.08
N VAL A 359 12.89 -3.03 1.20
CA VAL A 359 13.05 -4.25 2.00
C VAL A 359 13.49 -5.36 1.07
N ILE A 360 14.76 -5.74 1.17
CA ILE A 360 15.39 -6.68 0.25
C ILE A 360 15.72 -7.96 0.98
N LYS A 361 15.34 -9.08 0.37
CA LYS A 361 15.77 -10.42 0.72
C LYS A 361 16.69 -10.93 -0.40
N ASP A 362 17.90 -11.28 -0.04
CA ASP A 362 18.89 -11.91 -0.92
C ASP A 362 18.58 -13.39 -1.15
#